data_d61f209debe77c757ca6293b8388d897
#
_entry.id   d61f209debe77c757ca6293b8388d897
#
_cell.length_a   1.000
_cell.length_b   1.000
_cell.length_c   1.000
_cell.angle_alpha   90.00
_cell.angle_beta   90.00
_cell.angle_gamma   90.00
#
_symmetry.space_group_name_H-M   'P 1'
#
loop_
_entity.id
_entity.type
_entity.pdbx_description
1 polymer ?
#
loop_
_entity_poly.entity_id
_entity_poly.type
_entity_poly.pdbx_seq_one_letter_code
_entity_poly.pdbx_strand_id
1 'polypeptide(L)'
;MSQKTLERLEYLRKLNSNQQWVNHNLYRLMYQEDLYILAYERLKSKPGNMTSGSDGETLDGFSREDIHAITQEMRTEQFRFKPVRQRFIPKPNGKMRKLGIPCVRDKIVQEAIRMILEAIYDSPYAPYFHDASHGFRPNRSCHTALQEYRRKWRSTNWIIEGDIQACFDELDHTVLVNILRKKIEDERFLNLIRKLLNAGYFDLHGRKKESLIGSPQGGIASPILASIYLHELDEFVEQLRCKLEKGEHKAPSPLYHRLADRK
;
A
#
# COMPACT_ATOMS: atom_id res chain seq x y z
N MET A 1 25.99 -7.82 0.63
CA MET A 1 25.00 -7.75 1.73
C MET A 1 23.57 -7.65 1.22
N SER A 2 23.21 -6.71 0.34
CA SER A 2 21.82 -6.62 -0.22
C SER A 2 21.33 -7.84 -1.01
N GLN A 3 22.23 -8.63 -1.57
CA GLN A 3 21.88 -9.81 -2.40
C GLN A 3 21.09 -10.86 -1.61
N LYS A 4 21.47 -11.15 -0.36
CA LYS A 4 20.76 -12.13 0.49
C LYS A 4 19.32 -11.68 0.81
N THR A 5 19.11 -10.39 1.01
CA THR A 5 17.77 -9.82 1.23
C THR A 5 16.93 -9.88 -0.06
N LEU A 6 17.52 -9.58 -1.22
CA LEU A 6 16.86 -9.72 -2.50
C LEU A 6 16.44 -11.16 -2.77
N GLU A 7 17.30 -12.13 -2.48
CA GLU A 7 17.00 -13.58 -2.60
C GLU A 7 15.83 -14.00 -1.70
N ARG A 8 15.76 -13.47 -0.46
CA ARG A 8 14.65 -13.72 0.47
C ARG A 8 13.33 -13.11 -0.01
N LEU A 9 13.36 -11.88 -0.51
CA LEU A 9 12.18 -11.24 -1.10
C LEU A 9 11.73 -11.99 -2.36
N GLU A 10 12.67 -12.45 -3.16
CA GLU A 10 12.39 -13.27 -4.35
C GLU A 10 11.78 -14.62 -3.98
N TYR A 11 12.31 -15.27 -2.94
CA TYR A 11 11.72 -16.50 -2.42
C TYR A 11 10.28 -16.27 -1.93
N LEU A 12 10.05 -15.14 -1.23
CA LEU A 12 8.70 -14.76 -0.78
C LEU A 12 7.74 -14.55 -1.97
N ARG A 13 8.21 -13.91 -3.06
CA ARG A 13 7.43 -13.78 -4.31
C ARG A 13 7.06 -15.14 -4.90
N LYS A 14 8.00 -16.07 -4.94
CA LYS A 14 7.77 -17.44 -5.47
C LYS A 14 6.76 -18.21 -4.61
N LEU A 15 6.82 -18.12 -3.28
CA LEU A 15 5.83 -18.73 -2.41
C LEU A 15 4.43 -18.19 -2.67
N ASN A 16 4.31 -16.88 -2.84
CA ASN A 16 3.04 -16.19 -3.11
C ASN A 16 2.56 -16.29 -4.56
N SER A 17 3.26 -17.02 -5.44
CA SER A 17 2.70 -17.45 -6.73
C SER A 17 1.55 -18.44 -6.54
N ASN A 18 1.53 -19.19 -5.44
CA ASN A 18 0.35 -19.89 -4.99
C ASN A 18 -0.58 -18.93 -4.24
N GLN A 19 -1.71 -18.61 -4.84
CA GLN A 19 -2.68 -17.68 -4.23
C GLN A 19 -3.29 -18.18 -2.91
N GLN A 20 -3.24 -19.49 -2.63
CA GLN A 20 -3.70 -20.07 -1.36
C GLN A 20 -2.61 -20.05 -0.28
N TRP A 21 -1.37 -19.67 -0.63
CA TRP A 21 -0.29 -19.60 0.34
C TRP A 21 -0.56 -18.54 1.39
N VAL A 22 -0.40 -18.92 2.67
CA VAL A 22 -0.47 -18.02 3.82
C VAL A 22 0.92 -17.85 4.40
N ASN A 23 1.29 -16.62 4.70
CA ASN A 23 2.62 -16.26 5.15
C ASN A 23 2.71 -16.26 6.68
N HIS A 24 3.64 -17.06 7.20
CA HIS A 24 4.01 -17.10 8.60
C HIS A 24 5.39 -16.49 8.80
N ASN A 25 5.70 -16.02 10.01
CA ASN A 25 7.04 -15.56 10.40
C ASN A 25 7.63 -14.38 9.56
N LEU A 26 6.80 -13.53 8.96
CA LEU A 26 7.23 -12.36 8.21
C LEU A 26 7.99 -11.35 9.07
N TYR A 27 7.61 -11.25 10.35
CA TYR A 27 8.23 -10.33 11.30
C TYR A 27 9.72 -10.61 11.49
N ARG A 28 10.19 -11.84 11.25
CA ARG A 28 11.63 -12.19 11.27
C ARG A 28 12.45 -11.49 10.19
N LEU A 29 11.81 -11.05 9.10
CA LEU A 29 12.49 -10.25 8.08
C LEU A 29 12.88 -8.88 8.64
N MET A 30 12.10 -8.33 9.57
CA MET A 30 12.38 -7.06 10.23
C MET A 30 13.58 -7.10 11.18
N TYR A 31 14.17 -8.28 11.44
CA TYR A 31 15.42 -8.43 12.21
C TYR A 31 16.67 -8.31 11.33
N GLN A 32 16.52 -8.13 10.02
CA GLN A 32 17.62 -8.14 9.08
C GLN A 32 18.05 -6.71 8.75
N GLU A 33 19.27 -6.33 9.15
CA GLU A 33 19.82 -5.01 8.84
C GLU A 33 19.90 -4.74 7.35
N ASP A 34 20.23 -5.78 6.54
CA ASP A 34 20.29 -5.68 5.08
C ASP A 34 18.96 -5.24 4.45
N LEU A 35 17.80 -5.52 5.10
CA LEU A 35 16.51 -5.06 4.62
C LEU A 35 16.39 -3.53 4.72
N TYR A 36 16.89 -2.94 5.80
CA TYR A 36 16.87 -1.49 6.01
C TYR A 36 17.91 -0.77 5.16
N ILE A 37 19.06 -1.40 4.90
CA ILE A 37 20.05 -0.88 3.94
C ILE A 37 19.41 -0.79 2.56
N LEU A 38 18.75 -1.83 2.10
CA LEU A 38 18.05 -1.84 0.81
C LEU A 38 16.92 -0.79 0.79
N ALA A 39 16.17 -0.64 1.89
CA ALA A 39 15.15 0.39 2.03
C ALA A 39 15.74 1.80 1.90
N TYR A 40 16.86 2.07 2.57
CA TYR A 40 17.58 3.33 2.48
C TYR A 40 18.02 3.63 1.03
N GLU A 41 18.65 2.66 0.36
CA GLU A 41 19.10 2.80 -1.04
C GLU A 41 17.94 3.18 -1.98
N ARG A 42 16.76 2.60 -1.79
CA ARG A 42 15.56 2.90 -2.58
C ARG A 42 14.98 4.28 -2.30
N LEU A 43 15.13 4.77 -1.09
CA LEU A 43 14.56 6.07 -0.68
C LEU A 43 15.47 7.24 -1.01
N LYS A 44 16.80 7.11 -0.85
CA LYS A 44 17.75 8.21 -1.03
C LYS A 44 17.77 8.79 -2.44
N SER A 45 17.46 7.98 -3.45
CA SER A 45 17.41 8.40 -4.85
C SER A 45 16.20 9.28 -5.19
N LYS A 46 15.25 9.44 -4.27
CA LYS A 46 14.00 10.17 -4.50
C LYS A 46 14.00 11.49 -3.73
N PRO A 47 14.10 12.67 -4.39
CA PRO A 47 14.25 13.97 -3.72
C PRO A 47 13.17 14.26 -2.66
N GLY A 48 11.92 13.86 -2.88
CA GLY A 48 10.83 14.07 -1.93
C GLY A 48 11.06 13.38 -0.57
N ASN A 49 11.86 12.32 -0.53
CA ASN A 49 12.15 11.60 0.71
C ASN A 49 13.19 12.31 1.60
N MET A 50 13.92 13.30 1.07
CA MET A 50 14.87 14.12 1.83
C MET A 50 14.18 15.11 2.78
N THR A 51 12.87 15.34 2.62
CA THR A 51 12.12 16.22 3.51
C THR A 51 12.04 15.64 4.92
N SER A 52 12.44 16.43 5.93
CA SER A 52 12.44 16.00 7.33
C SER A 52 11.03 15.77 7.89
N GLY A 53 10.91 14.79 8.80
CA GLY A 53 9.70 14.53 9.57
C GLY A 53 9.49 15.50 10.73
N SER A 54 8.85 15.02 11.80
CA SER A 54 8.61 15.80 13.02
C SER A 54 9.85 15.98 13.90
N ASP A 55 10.90 15.17 13.70
CA ASP A 55 12.19 15.23 14.40
C ASP A 55 13.20 16.19 13.76
N GLY A 56 12.93 16.69 12.56
CA GLY A 56 13.83 17.55 11.83
C GLY A 56 14.97 16.83 11.08
N GLU A 57 15.10 15.51 11.25
CA GLU A 57 16.15 14.70 10.63
C GLU A 57 15.88 14.46 9.14
N THR A 58 16.98 14.32 8.37
CA THR A 58 16.95 13.98 6.94
C THR A 58 17.69 12.66 6.68
N LEU A 59 17.49 12.07 5.50
CA LEU A 59 18.14 10.82 5.12
C LEU A 59 19.67 10.92 5.10
N ASP A 60 20.25 12.12 4.91
CA ASP A 60 21.70 12.29 4.88
C ASP A 60 22.38 12.00 6.21
N GLY A 61 21.66 12.18 7.32
CA GLY A 61 22.16 11.87 8.67
C GLY A 61 21.91 10.43 9.11
N PHE A 62 21.27 9.59 8.29
CA PHE A 62 20.90 8.23 8.69
C PHE A 62 22.10 7.28 8.60
N SER A 63 22.44 6.64 9.70
CA SER A 63 23.65 5.86 9.89
C SER A 63 23.40 4.33 10.04
N ARG A 64 24.47 3.55 10.15
CA ARG A 64 24.37 2.12 10.47
C ARG A 64 23.94 1.87 11.92
N GLU A 65 24.31 2.76 12.80
CA GLU A 65 23.93 2.75 14.22
C GLU A 65 22.41 2.88 14.35
N ASP A 66 21.77 3.72 13.52
CA ASP A 66 20.31 3.85 13.47
C ASP A 66 19.65 2.56 12.99
N ILE A 67 20.22 1.90 11.98
CA ILE A 67 19.73 0.59 11.49
C ILE A 67 19.83 -0.45 12.61
N HIS A 68 20.97 -0.49 13.31
CA HIS A 68 21.16 -1.40 14.44
C HIS A 68 20.13 -1.15 15.54
N ALA A 69 19.92 0.11 15.92
CA ALA A 69 18.92 0.50 16.91
C ALA A 69 17.50 0.05 16.50
N ILE A 70 17.08 0.31 15.24
CA ILE A 70 15.79 -0.16 14.69
C ILE A 70 15.70 -1.69 14.82
N THR A 71 16.75 -2.42 14.45
CA THR A 71 16.77 -3.88 14.48
C THR A 71 16.60 -4.42 15.91
N GLN A 72 17.26 -3.79 16.91
CA GLN A 72 17.11 -4.17 18.32
C GLN A 72 15.68 -3.89 18.82
N GLU A 73 15.12 -2.73 18.50
CA GLU A 73 13.72 -2.42 18.85
C GLU A 73 12.72 -3.37 18.19
N MET A 74 12.99 -3.84 16.97
CA MET A 74 12.16 -4.86 16.32
C MET A 74 12.26 -6.21 17.04
N ARG A 75 13.47 -6.64 17.44
CA ARG A 75 13.67 -7.90 18.18
C ARG A 75 12.94 -7.93 19.51
N THR A 76 12.85 -6.80 20.19
CA THR A 76 12.17 -6.63 21.48
C THR A 76 10.70 -6.19 21.33
N GLU A 77 10.20 -6.03 20.09
CA GLU A 77 8.85 -5.55 19.75
C GLU A 77 8.56 -4.13 20.30
N GLN A 78 9.59 -3.38 20.68
CA GLN A 78 9.47 -2.04 21.27
C GLN A 78 9.40 -0.93 20.22
N PHE A 79 9.63 -1.22 18.94
CA PHE A 79 9.55 -0.22 17.90
C PHE A 79 8.18 0.50 17.89
N ARG A 80 8.23 1.83 17.79
CA ARG A 80 7.05 2.70 17.69
C ARG A 80 7.26 3.72 16.58
N PHE A 81 6.25 3.91 15.74
CA PHE A 81 6.23 4.99 14.77
C PHE A 81 5.96 6.32 15.48
N LYS A 82 6.67 7.36 15.05
CA LYS A 82 6.43 8.73 15.50
C LYS A 82 5.24 9.33 14.72
N PRO A 83 4.47 10.26 15.32
CA PRO A 83 3.45 11.00 14.58
C PRO A 83 4.04 11.74 13.39
N VAL A 84 3.36 11.70 12.24
CA VAL A 84 3.83 12.39 11.04
C VAL A 84 3.69 13.91 11.17
N ARG A 85 4.59 14.65 10.53
CA ARG A 85 4.48 16.11 10.42
C ARG A 85 3.52 16.47 9.31
N GLN A 86 2.43 17.19 9.63
CA GLN A 86 1.44 17.60 8.63
C GLN A 86 1.91 18.83 7.84
N ARG A 87 1.75 18.79 6.52
CA ARG A 87 1.96 19.90 5.59
C ARG A 87 0.76 20.01 4.66
N PHE A 88 0.46 21.24 4.21
CA PHE A 88 -0.58 21.51 3.23
C PHE A 88 0.04 21.92 1.91
N ILE A 89 -0.43 21.30 0.83
CA ILE A 89 0.00 21.57 -0.54
C ILE A 89 -1.22 22.05 -1.33
N PRO A 90 -1.14 23.19 -2.04
CA PRO A 90 -2.24 23.68 -2.87
C PRO A 90 -2.49 22.73 -4.05
N LYS A 91 -3.77 22.45 -4.31
CA LYS A 91 -4.22 21.75 -5.53
C LYS A 91 -4.52 22.78 -6.62
N PRO A 92 -4.50 22.38 -7.92
CA PRO A 92 -4.86 23.29 -9.03
C PRO A 92 -6.25 23.93 -8.91
N ASN A 93 -7.19 23.26 -8.20
CA ASN A 93 -8.53 23.75 -7.96
C ASN A 93 -8.67 24.66 -6.71
N GLY A 94 -7.55 25.16 -6.16
CA GLY A 94 -7.52 26.03 -4.99
C GLY A 94 -7.72 25.34 -3.63
N LYS A 95 -8.10 24.05 -3.60
CA LYS A 95 -8.22 23.30 -2.35
C LYS A 95 -6.84 22.89 -1.83
N MET A 96 -6.71 22.71 -0.52
CA MET A 96 -5.47 22.25 0.11
C MET A 96 -5.47 20.73 0.23
N ARG A 97 -4.32 20.10 -0.08
CA ARG A 97 -4.08 18.69 0.18
C ARG A 97 -3.23 18.53 1.43
N LYS A 98 -3.70 17.73 2.37
CA LYS A 98 -2.92 17.37 3.56
C LYS A 98 -1.86 16.33 3.17
N LEU A 99 -0.63 16.54 3.59
CA LEU A 99 0.48 15.60 3.40
C LEU A 99 1.10 15.31 4.77
N GLY A 100 1.19 14.05 5.16
CA GLY A 100 1.88 13.60 6.35
C GLY A 100 3.32 13.18 6.00
N ILE A 101 4.31 13.82 6.61
CA ILE A 101 5.73 13.54 6.38
C ILE A 101 6.25 12.72 7.56
N PRO A 102 6.57 11.41 7.37
CA PRO A 102 7.14 10.56 8.41
C PRO A 102 8.58 10.97 8.76
N CYS A 103 9.03 10.63 9.97
CA CYS A 103 10.44 10.70 10.36
C CYS A 103 11.30 9.78 9.52
N VAL A 104 12.61 10.04 9.45
CA VAL A 104 13.52 9.27 8.60
C VAL A 104 13.50 7.78 8.93
N ARG A 105 13.66 7.42 10.21
CA ARG A 105 13.60 6.03 10.66
C ARG A 105 12.29 5.34 10.30
N ASP A 106 11.17 6.08 10.39
CA ASP A 106 9.84 5.56 10.05
C ASP A 106 9.70 5.36 8.54
N LYS A 107 10.27 6.24 7.71
CA LYS A 107 10.32 6.05 6.25
C LYS A 107 11.04 4.75 5.89
N ILE A 108 12.19 4.49 6.52
CA ILE A 108 12.98 3.27 6.28
C ILE A 108 12.20 2.03 6.65
N VAL A 109 11.54 2.01 7.82
CA VAL A 109 10.73 0.88 8.26
C VAL A 109 9.50 0.70 7.37
N GLN A 110 8.84 1.79 6.97
CA GLN A 110 7.71 1.74 6.04
C GLN A 110 8.11 1.20 4.66
N GLU A 111 9.30 1.54 4.16
CA GLU A 111 9.81 0.99 2.91
C GLU A 111 10.10 -0.52 3.05
N ALA A 112 10.65 -0.95 4.18
CA ALA A 112 10.84 -2.37 4.48
C ALA A 112 9.49 -3.13 4.48
N ILE A 113 8.47 -2.60 5.15
CA ILE A 113 7.10 -3.14 5.12
C ILE A 113 6.55 -3.16 3.70
N ARG A 114 6.71 -2.08 2.93
CA ARG A 114 6.24 -1.98 1.54
C ARG A 114 6.88 -3.08 0.66
N MET A 115 8.19 -3.31 0.79
CA MET A 115 8.89 -4.35 0.03
C MET A 115 8.37 -5.76 0.34
N ILE A 116 8.06 -6.04 1.60
CA ILE A 116 7.48 -7.32 2.01
C ILE A 116 6.07 -7.47 1.44
N LEU A 117 5.21 -6.46 1.61
CA LEU A 117 3.84 -6.48 1.09
C LEU A 117 3.81 -6.57 -0.44
N GLU A 118 4.70 -5.86 -1.15
CA GLU A 118 4.84 -5.96 -2.60
C GLU A 118 5.23 -7.38 -3.05
N ALA A 119 6.12 -8.05 -2.30
CA ALA A 119 6.49 -9.41 -2.60
C ALA A 119 5.33 -10.41 -2.40
N ILE A 120 4.39 -10.10 -1.51
CA ILE A 120 3.21 -10.93 -1.22
C ILE A 120 2.08 -10.66 -2.22
N TYR A 121 1.72 -9.38 -2.42
CA TYR A 121 0.49 -8.99 -3.12
C TYR A 121 0.71 -8.60 -4.59
N ASP A 122 1.92 -8.25 -4.99
CA ASP A 122 2.22 -7.87 -6.38
C ASP A 122 3.43 -8.64 -6.95
N SER A 123 3.43 -9.95 -6.68
CA SER A 123 4.42 -10.86 -7.22
C SER A 123 4.32 -10.89 -8.76
N PRO A 124 5.46 -10.82 -9.49
CA PRO A 124 5.46 -10.92 -10.95
C PRO A 124 5.04 -12.31 -11.45
N TYR A 125 5.07 -13.33 -10.59
CA TYR A 125 4.69 -14.70 -10.94
C TYR A 125 3.17 -14.94 -10.92
N ALA A 126 2.46 -14.34 -9.99
CA ALA A 126 1.01 -14.36 -9.88
C ALA A 126 0.55 -13.15 -9.04
N PRO A 127 0.29 -12.00 -9.67
CA PRO A 127 -0.19 -10.83 -8.96
C PRO A 127 -1.53 -11.12 -8.26
N TYR A 128 -1.64 -10.69 -7.02
CA TYR A 128 -2.90 -10.76 -6.28
C TYR A 128 -3.90 -9.72 -6.81
N PHE A 129 -3.39 -8.55 -7.19
CA PHE A 129 -4.20 -7.45 -7.69
C PHE A 129 -4.79 -7.72 -9.07
N HIS A 130 -6.02 -7.28 -9.28
CA HIS A 130 -6.70 -7.35 -10.55
C HIS A 130 -5.88 -6.68 -11.68
N ASP A 131 -6.00 -7.21 -12.90
CA ASP A 131 -5.22 -6.70 -14.05
C ASP A 131 -5.55 -5.26 -14.43
N ALA A 132 -6.77 -4.79 -14.21
CA ALA A 132 -7.16 -3.41 -14.45
C ALA A 132 -6.67 -2.43 -13.37
N SER A 133 -6.09 -2.91 -12.26
CA SER A 133 -5.50 -2.06 -11.22
C SER A 133 -4.10 -1.59 -11.66
N HIS A 134 -3.91 -0.27 -11.80
CA HIS A 134 -2.64 0.34 -12.27
C HIS A 134 -1.95 1.21 -11.22
N GLY A 135 -2.68 1.66 -10.19
CA GLY A 135 -2.17 2.60 -9.20
C GLY A 135 -1.10 1.99 -8.30
N PHE A 136 0.04 2.69 -8.14
CA PHE A 136 1.11 2.37 -7.19
C PHE A 136 1.77 0.98 -7.33
N ARG A 137 1.62 0.34 -8.47
CA ARG A 137 2.16 -0.99 -8.75
C ARG A 137 3.45 -0.91 -9.55
N PRO A 138 4.43 -1.82 -9.34
CA PRO A 138 5.62 -1.93 -10.18
C PRO A 138 5.25 -2.12 -11.66
N ASN A 139 6.00 -1.43 -12.53
CA ASN A 139 5.83 -1.49 -13.99
C ASN A 139 4.43 -1.06 -14.51
N ARG A 140 3.59 -0.45 -13.64
CA ARG A 140 2.29 0.11 -14.00
C ARG A 140 2.27 1.62 -13.76
N SER A 141 1.49 2.35 -14.55
CA SER A 141 1.44 3.81 -14.52
C SER A 141 0.13 4.32 -15.15
N CYS A 142 -0.11 5.63 -15.07
CA CYS A 142 -1.19 6.26 -15.83
C CYS A 142 -1.11 5.96 -17.34
N HIS A 143 0.12 5.86 -17.90
CA HIS A 143 0.30 5.53 -19.30
C HIS A 143 -0.13 4.09 -19.62
N THR A 144 0.18 3.12 -18.78
CA THR A 144 -0.28 1.73 -18.99
C THR A 144 -1.80 1.62 -18.87
N ALA A 145 -2.43 2.36 -17.97
CA ALA A 145 -3.88 2.45 -17.86
C ALA A 145 -4.52 3.04 -19.14
N LEU A 146 -3.97 4.15 -19.65
CA LEU A 146 -4.45 4.77 -20.89
C LEU A 146 -4.26 3.86 -22.12
N GLN A 147 -3.15 3.12 -22.19
CA GLN A 147 -2.92 2.12 -23.26
C GLN A 147 -3.96 1.00 -23.21
N GLU A 148 -4.28 0.51 -22.01
CA GLU A 148 -5.31 -0.51 -21.82
C GLU A 148 -6.68 0.00 -22.21
N TYR A 149 -7.07 1.19 -21.76
CA TYR A 149 -8.27 1.90 -22.17
C TYR A 149 -8.37 1.98 -23.69
N ARG A 150 -7.35 2.50 -24.38
CA ARG A 150 -7.32 2.63 -25.84
C ARG A 150 -7.47 1.28 -26.56
N ARG A 151 -6.91 0.20 -25.99
CA ARG A 151 -6.93 -1.12 -26.61
C ARG A 151 -8.23 -1.88 -26.41
N LYS A 152 -8.74 -1.89 -25.15
CA LYS A 152 -9.84 -2.77 -24.73
C LYS A 152 -11.23 -2.11 -24.82
N TRP A 153 -11.31 -0.76 -24.75
CA TRP A 153 -12.59 -0.06 -24.57
C TRP A 153 -13.14 0.58 -25.86
N ARG A 154 -12.63 0.19 -27.02
CA ARG A 154 -13.02 0.79 -28.33
C ARG A 154 -14.50 0.64 -28.68
N SER A 155 -15.15 -0.42 -28.20
CA SER A 155 -16.57 -0.71 -28.46
C SER A 155 -17.46 -0.52 -27.22
N THR A 156 -16.96 0.18 -26.21
CA THR A 156 -17.72 0.43 -24.98
C THR A 156 -18.74 1.55 -25.20
N ASN A 157 -20.02 1.24 -25.00
CA ASN A 157 -21.13 2.23 -25.14
C ASN A 157 -21.42 2.97 -23.83
N TRP A 158 -21.09 2.39 -22.69
CA TRP A 158 -21.38 2.96 -21.38
C TRP A 158 -20.15 2.94 -20.50
N ILE A 159 -19.93 4.03 -19.78
CA ILE A 159 -18.84 4.18 -18.81
C ILE A 159 -19.49 4.65 -17.51
N ILE A 160 -19.15 3.95 -16.41
CA ILE A 160 -19.50 4.37 -15.07
C ILE A 160 -18.22 4.94 -14.46
N GLU A 161 -18.25 6.23 -14.13
CA GLU A 161 -17.15 6.91 -13.44
C GLU A 161 -17.49 7.03 -11.96
N GLY A 162 -16.53 6.64 -11.10
CA GLY A 162 -16.66 6.79 -9.67
C GLY A 162 -15.35 7.30 -9.07
N ASP A 163 -15.46 8.13 -8.03
CA ASP A 163 -14.31 8.60 -7.24
C ASP A 163 -14.57 8.34 -5.76
N ILE A 164 -13.54 7.84 -5.06
CA ILE A 164 -13.62 7.56 -3.64
C ILE A 164 -13.19 8.81 -2.87
N GLN A 165 -14.14 9.43 -2.20
CA GLN A 165 -13.86 10.58 -1.37
C GLN A 165 -12.93 10.21 -0.24
N ALA A 166 -11.84 10.98 -0.07
CA ALA A 166 -10.91 10.86 1.06
C ALA A 166 -10.37 9.42 1.31
N CYS A 167 -10.15 8.62 0.26
CA CYS A 167 -9.81 7.20 0.33
C CYS A 167 -8.75 6.85 1.41
N PHE A 168 -7.66 7.65 1.52
CA PHE A 168 -6.62 7.43 2.53
C PHE A 168 -7.06 7.85 3.95
N ASP A 169 -7.93 8.84 4.06
CA ASP A 169 -8.37 9.39 5.36
C ASP A 169 -9.49 8.55 5.98
N GLU A 170 -10.24 7.77 5.17
CA GLU A 170 -11.40 6.96 5.59
C GLU A 170 -11.11 5.45 5.64
N LEU A 171 -9.85 5.05 5.51
CA LEU A 171 -9.44 3.65 5.50
C LEU A 171 -9.62 3.06 6.91
N ASP A 172 -10.54 2.10 7.08
CA ASP A 172 -10.78 1.42 8.36
C ASP A 172 -9.63 0.46 8.69
N HIS A 173 -8.95 0.69 9.82
CA HIS A 173 -7.81 -0.10 10.26
C HIS A 173 -8.15 -1.55 10.54
N THR A 174 -9.33 -1.81 11.13
CA THR A 174 -9.77 -3.16 11.47
C THR A 174 -10.07 -3.96 10.22
N VAL A 175 -10.78 -3.35 9.27
CA VAL A 175 -11.09 -3.96 7.97
C VAL A 175 -9.79 -4.27 7.22
N LEU A 176 -8.87 -3.31 7.12
CA LEU A 176 -7.57 -3.52 6.47
C LEU A 176 -6.79 -4.68 7.08
N VAL A 177 -6.69 -4.73 8.40
CA VAL A 177 -5.97 -5.82 9.09
C VAL A 177 -6.66 -7.18 8.85
N ASN A 178 -7.99 -7.22 8.80
CA ASN A 178 -8.72 -8.45 8.48
C ASN A 178 -8.49 -8.89 7.03
N ILE A 179 -8.38 -7.96 6.08
CA ILE A 179 -8.00 -8.27 4.69
C ILE A 179 -6.57 -8.85 4.65
N LEU A 180 -5.62 -8.22 5.35
CA LEU A 180 -4.24 -8.70 5.42
C LEU A 180 -4.16 -10.11 6.01
N ARG A 181 -5.00 -10.46 6.99
CA ARG A 181 -5.07 -11.81 7.58
C ARG A 181 -5.42 -12.92 6.61
N LYS A 182 -6.04 -12.62 5.48
CA LYS A 182 -6.30 -13.62 4.45
C LYS A 182 -5.00 -14.23 3.87
N LYS A 183 -3.89 -13.48 3.94
CA LYS A 183 -2.58 -13.86 3.38
C LYS A 183 -1.44 -13.87 4.40
N ILE A 184 -1.67 -13.33 5.59
CA ILE A 184 -0.63 -13.13 6.61
C ILE A 184 -1.14 -13.62 7.96
N GLU A 185 -0.51 -14.68 8.48
CA GLU A 185 -0.80 -15.27 9.79
C GLU A 185 0.38 -15.07 10.76
N ASP A 186 0.89 -13.83 10.80
CA ASP A 186 1.94 -13.38 11.72
C ASP A 186 1.45 -12.15 12.50
N GLU A 187 0.94 -12.39 13.71
CA GLU A 187 0.38 -11.31 14.55
C GLU A 187 1.40 -10.22 14.90
N ARG A 188 2.68 -10.54 14.99
CA ARG A 188 3.73 -9.53 15.25
C ARG A 188 3.87 -8.58 14.06
N PHE A 189 3.82 -9.11 12.84
CA PHE A 189 3.85 -8.29 11.62
C PHE A 189 2.57 -7.46 11.48
N LEU A 190 1.40 -8.04 11.73
CA LEU A 190 0.12 -7.31 11.74
C LEU A 190 0.07 -6.23 12.82
N ASN A 191 0.65 -6.50 14.01
CA ASN A 191 0.75 -5.51 15.08
C ASN A 191 1.69 -4.35 14.70
N LEU A 192 2.77 -4.61 13.95
CA LEU A 192 3.63 -3.55 13.42
C LEU A 192 2.84 -2.65 12.46
N ILE A 193 2.00 -3.23 11.58
CA ILE A 193 1.12 -2.46 10.70
C ILE A 193 0.09 -1.65 11.51
N ARG A 194 -0.51 -2.22 12.56
CA ARG A 194 -1.42 -1.45 13.45
C ARG A 194 -0.70 -0.28 14.13
N LYS A 195 0.54 -0.49 14.60
CA LYS A 195 1.35 0.60 15.16
C LYS A 195 1.61 1.71 14.13
N LEU A 196 1.83 1.34 12.86
CA LEU A 196 1.99 2.31 11.76
C LEU A 196 0.70 3.12 11.55
N LEU A 197 -0.44 2.45 11.45
CA LEU A 197 -1.73 3.09 11.20
C LEU A 197 -2.14 4.03 12.35
N ASN A 198 -1.83 3.64 13.58
CA ASN A 198 -2.16 4.40 14.80
C ASN A 198 -1.11 5.46 15.19
N ALA A 199 -0.08 5.69 14.38
CA ALA A 199 1.00 6.63 14.73
C ALA A 199 0.53 8.08 14.93
N GLY A 200 -0.57 8.47 14.28
CA GLY A 200 -1.14 9.82 14.37
C GLY A 200 -0.32 10.87 13.62
N TYR A 201 -0.64 12.13 13.87
CA TYR A 201 0.03 13.27 13.23
C TYR A 201 0.15 14.46 14.19
N PHE A 202 1.10 15.35 13.91
CA PHE A 202 1.18 16.66 14.51
C PHE A 202 0.46 17.66 13.61
N ASP A 203 -0.51 18.42 14.19
CA ASP A 203 -1.18 19.52 13.50
C ASP A 203 -0.23 20.74 13.30
N LEU A 204 -0.71 21.77 12.63
CA LEU A 204 0.08 22.99 12.39
C LEU A 204 0.50 23.73 13.67
N HIS A 205 -0.16 23.44 14.78
CA HIS A 205 0.15 24.03 16.09
C HIS A 205 1.04 23.12 16.94
N GLY A 206 1.58 22.04 16.35
CA GLY A 206 2.44 21.07 17.03
C GLY A 206 1.70 20.16 18.03
N ARG A 207 0.36 20.11 18.01
CA ARG A 207 -0.43 19.25 18.89
C ARG A 207 -0.57 17.87 18.25
N LYS A 208 -0.26 16.83 19.02
CA LYS A 208 -0.46 15.43 18.61
C LYS A 208 -1.96 15.13 18.48
N LYS A 209 -2.34 14.55 17.35
CA LYS A 209 -3.67 14.01 17.08
C LYS A 209 -3.55 12.53 16.81
N GLU A 210 -4.43 11.74 17.38
CA GLU A 210 -4.53 10.30 17.10
C GLU A 210 -5.27 10.08 15.79
N SER A 211 -4.87 9.03 15.07
CA SER A 211 -5.54 8.58 13.86
C SER A 211 -6.24 7.27 14.20
N LEU A 212 -7.54 7.32 14.42
CA LEU A 212 -8.38 6.13 14.64
C LEU A 212 -8.80 5.49 13.32
N ILE A 213 -8.80 6.28 12.25
CA ILE A 213 -9.16 5.90 10.87
C ILE A 213 -8.14 6.52 9.94
N GLY A 214 -7.93 5.89 8.79
CA GLY A 214 -7.11 6.42 7.73
C GLY A 214 -5.61 6.09 7.84
N SER A 215 -4.94 6.28 6.73
CA SER A 215 -3.49 6.18 6.61
C SER A 215 -2.93 7.53 6.18
N PRO A 216 -1.82 8.01 6.79
CA PRO A 216 -1.28 9.33 6.46
C PRO A 216 -0.99 9.45 4.95
N GLN A 217 -1.60 10.44 4.27
CA GLN A 217 -1.22 10.77 2.90
C GLN A 217 0.26 11.21 2.89
N GLY A 218 1.11 10.45 2.19
CA GLY A 218 2.57 10.68 2.17
C GLY A 218 3.38 9.64 2.95
N GLY A 219 2.72 8.69 3.64
CA GLY A 219 3.39 7.50 4.15
C GLY A 219 3.90 6.62 3.01
N ILE A 220 5.08 6.02 3.17
CA ILE A 220 5.72 5.18 2.13
C ILE A 220 4.93 3.88 1.89
N ALA A 221 4.38 3.28 2.94
CA ALA A 221 3.58 2.05 2.86
C ALA A 221 2.08 2.32 2.57
N SER A 222 1.59 3.55 2.73
CA SER A 222 0.16 3.88 2.56
C SER A 222 -0.40 3.49 1.18
N PRO A 223 0.32 3.70 0.06
CA PRO A 223 -0.19 3.34 -1.26
C PRO A 223 -0.48 1.85 -1.42
N ILE A 224 0.43 0.96 -1.00
CA ILE A 224 0.21 -0.47 -1.13
C ILE A 224 -0.88 -0.97 -0.19
N LEU A 225 -0.99 -0.41 1.02
CA LEU A 225 -2.07 -0.73 1.96
C LEU A 225 -3.43 -0.32 1.39
N ALA A 226 -3.53 0.85 0.75
CA ALA A 226 -4.74 1.27 0.07
C ALA A 226 -5.07 0.37 -1.13
N SER A 227 -4.07 -0.04 -1.94
CA SER A 227 -4.29 -0.97 -3.05
C SER A 227 -4.81 -2.33 -2.55
N ILE A 228 -4.29 -2.85 -1.43
CA ILE A 228 -4.78 -4.09 -0.81
C ILE A 228 -6.23 -3.93 -0.33
N TYR A 229 -6.55 -2.79 0.27
CA TYR A 229 -7.90 -2.50 0.75
C TYR A 229 -8.91 -2.41 -0.41
N LEU A 230 -8.56 -1.69 -1.46
CA LEU A 230 -9.44 -1.45 -2.61
C LEU A 230 -9.56 -2.67 -3.53
N HIS A 231 -8.65 -3.63 -3.46
CA HIS A 231 -8.77 -4.88 -4.21
C HIS A 231 -10.04 -5.68 -3.85
N GLU A 232 -10.57 -5.55 -2.64
CA GLU A 232 -11.86 -6.15 -2.27
C GLU A 232 -13.02 -5.61 -3.13
N LEU A 233 -12.93 -4.34 -3.55
CA LEU A 233 -13.88 -3.76 -4.50
C LEU A 233 -13.69 -4.35 -5.91
N ASP A 234 -12.44 -4.51 -6.36
CA ASP A 234 -12.14 -5.14 -7.65
C ASP A 234 -12.72 -6.56 -7.70
N GLU A 235 -12.50 -7.36 -6.66
CA GLU A 235 -13.04 -8.71 -6.53
C GLU A 235 -14.58 -8.73 -6.52
N PHE A 236 -15.20 -7.79 -5.83
CA PHE A 236 -16.66 -7.68 -5.81
C PHE A 236 -17.23 -7.38 -7.22
N VAL A 237 -16.61 -6.42 -7.92
CA VAL A 237 -17.02 -6.06 -9.29
C VAL A 237 -16.83 -7.24 -10.25
N GLU A 238 -15.70 -7.96 -10.14
CA GLU A 238 -15.42 -9.14 -10.97
C GLU A 238 -16.43 -10.27 -10.71
N GLN A 239 -16.76 -10.54 -9.45
CA GLN A 239 -17.81 -11.51 -9.10
C GLN A 239 -19.17 -11.09 -9.66
N LEU A 240 -19.50 -9.79 -9.61
CA LEU A 240 -20.74 -9.28 -10.20
C LEU A 240 -20.73 -9.47 -11.73
N ARG A 241 -19.63 -9.16 -12.39
CA ARG A 241 -19.44 -9.37 -13.82
C ARG A 241 -19.66 -10.84 -14.19
N CYS A 242 -19.00 -11.77 -13.49
CA CYS A 242 -19.15 -13.22 -13.73
C CYS A 242 -20.59 -13.72 -13.51
N LYS A 243 -21.35 -13.13 -12.59
CA LYS A 243 -22.78 -13.46 -12.39
C LYS A 243 -23.67 -12.96 -13.52
N LEU A 244 -23.31 -11.84 -14.15
CA LEU A 244 -24.08 -11.22 -15.21
C LEU A 244 -23.74 -11.78 -16.60
N GLU A 245 -22.49 -12.19 -16.83
CA GLU A 245 -22.01 -12.81 -18.05
C GLU A 245 -22.22 -14.34 -17.99
N LYS A 246 -23.22 -14.86 -18.69
CA LYS A 246 -23.46 -16.31 -18.80
C LYS A 246 -23.18 -16.81 -20.23
N GLY A 247 -22.34 -17.86 -20.33
CA GLY A 247 -22.03 -18.57 -21.55
C GLY A 247 -20.99 -17.91 -22.45
N GLU A 248 -20.51 -18.65 -23.46
CA GLU A 248 -19.46 -18.21 -24.40
C GLU A 248 -19.86 -16.98 -25.23
N HIS A 249 -21.15 -16.77 -25.46
CA HIS A 249 -21.68 -15.66 -26.26
C HIS A 249 -22.09 -14.45 -25.43
N LYS A 250 -21.71 -14.37 -24.13
CA LYS A 250 -21.99 -13.22 -23.25
C LYS A 250 -23.43 -12.73 -23.33
N ALA A 251 -24.39 -13.66 -23.31
CA ALA A 251 -25.79 -13.30 -23.34
C ALA A 251 -26.14 -12.42 -22.13
N PRO A 252 -26.74 -11.24 -22.33
CA PRO A 252 -27.12 -10.35 -21.25
C PRO A 252 -28.04 -11.07 -20.25
N SER A 253 -27.76 -10.93 -18.95
CA SER A 253 -28.61 -11.53 -17.93
C SER A 253 -30.04 -10.95 -17.97
N PRO A 254 -31.05 -11.66 -17.45
CA PRO A 254 -32.41 -11.13 -17.32
C PRO A 254 -32.47 -9.81 -16.54
N LEU A 255 -31.50 -9.59 -15.64
CA LEU A 255 -31.37 -8.33 -14.90
C LEU A 255 -30.96 -7.17 -15.81
N TYR A 256 -30.07 -7.41 -16.78
CA TYR A 256 -29.65 -6.41 -17.78
C TYR A 256 -30.85 -5.97 -18.62
N HIS A 257 -31.66 -6.89 -19.10
CA HIS A 257 -32.89 -6.57 -19.87
C HIS A 257 -33.87 -5.75 -19.03
N ARG A 258 -34.12 -6.11 -17.76
CA ARG A 258 -34.97 -5.34 -16.83
C ARG A 258 -34.50 -3.90 -16.60
N LEU A 259 -33.19 -3.66 -16.62
CA LEU A 259 -32.61 -2.33 -16.46
C LEU A 259 -32.64 -1.52 -17.77
N ALA A 260 -32.49 -2.19 -18.92
CA ALA A 260 -32.54 -1.58 -20.23
C ALA A 260 -33.98 -1.16 -20.62
N ASP A 261 -34.98 -1.93 -20.18
CA ASP A 261 -36.41 -1.65 -20.44
C ASP A 261 -37.01 -0.54 -19.56
N ARG A 262 -36.26 0.02 -18.64
CA ARG A 262 -36.67 1.12 -17.75
C ARG A 262 -36.21 2.51 -18.25
N LYS A 263 -36.26 2.73 -19.58
CA LYS A 263 -36.08 4.05 -20.18
C LYS A 263 -37.39 4.78 -20.31
#